data_c758cef7bf03ad49bfb9bb6350812e8b
#
_entry.id   c758cef7bf03ad49bfb9bb6350812e8b
#
_cell.length_a   1.000
_cell.length_b   1.000
_cell.length_c   1.000
_cell.angle_alpha   90.00
_cell.angle_beta   90.00
_cell.angle_gamma   90.00
#
_symmetry.space_group_name_H-M   'P 1'
#
loop_
_entity.id
_entity.type
_entity.pdbx_description
1 polymer ?
#
loop_
_entity_poly.entity_id
_entity_poly.type
_entity_poly.pdbx_seq_one_letter_code
_entity_poly.pdbx_strand_id
1 'polypeptide(L)'
;GRERLRREGITFDNHQIAACVCTPSRSTIYTGQHIQHTRMFDNCGIPWQADMSTDIRTIGHMMKDAGYHATYLGKWHLSNKFHHNHSPYDVPVAEYNSVMKSYGFDDYVGVGDLIGLVRGGYTYDGMTAASTVSWLRSRAEQLDGEHKPWFLAVNLVNPHDAMFLNTDPPGGNQQNVKRPMLGNARAPRDAIYDAHWNVPLAPTHGQPYDAPGRPAAHGVYNSAEGVLVGDYALDATRLKVYQDYYFNCIRDCDTHVVRILDALRELGLDQNTIVVMSSDHGDHVGAHKLVGKGPTAYREQNNVPLVIRHPAYPGGKRCQALTSHIDVTPTLLGLTGLDAAAIAKIAGSAVRGNNLAPLLREPERHAPDAVRSAALFNYAMLLFYDSEWLAQEVGVLRDRGLPPDELQRRVAQYQPDYRHRGMIRSVYDGRYRFSRYFSATNFNRPDSLETLFVNNDVELFDLHDDPHEQHNLALAPKANGELLLAMNAKLSASLDAEVGDDRADILPIRDGRVQFNFGRHA
;
A
#
# COMPACT_ATOMS: atom_id res chain seq x y z
N GLY A 1 14.04 -9.35 13.41
CA GLY A 1 12.94 -8.47 13.77
C GLY A 1 11.60 -9.16 13.53
N ARG A 2 11.25 -9.37 12.28
CA ARG A 2 9.96 -9.98 11.87
C ARG A 2 9.77 -11.38 12.45
N GLU A 3 10.79 -12.23 12.40
CA GLU A 3 10.70 -13.59 12.96
C GLU A 3 10.57 -13.55 14.49
N ARG A 4 11.23 -12.59 15.16
CA ARG A 4 11.04 -12.37 16.60
C ARG A 4 9.60 -11.95 16.91
N LEU A 5 9.04 -11.00 16.16
CA LEU A 5 7.64 -10.58 16.34
C LEU A 5 6.67 -11.72 16.07
N ARG A 6 6.89 -12.54 15.03
CA ARG A 6 6.09 -13.72 14.73
C ARG A 6 6.09 -14.75 15.87
N ARG A 7 7.26 -14.96 16.50
CA ARG A 7 7.41 -15.88 17.62
C ARG A 7 6.81 -15.32 18.93
N GLU A 8 6.87 -14.00 19.12
CA GLU A 8 6.42 -13.34 20.36
C GLU A 8 4.99 -12.78 20.23
N GLY A 9 4.40 -12.76 19.04
CA GLY A 9 3.09 -12.20 18.76
C GLY A 9 2.12 -13.20 18.12
N ILE A 10 1.00 -12.69 17.70
CA ILE A 10 -0.06 -13.39 16.98
C ILE A 10 -0.02 -12.94 15.52
N THR A 11 0.13 -13.89 14.59
CA THR A 11 0.17 -13.64 13.15
C THR A 11 -1.21 -13.84 12.54
N PHE A 12 -1.69 -12.85 11.79
CA PHE A 12 -2.92 -12.93 10.99
C PHE A 12 -2.54 -13.33 9.56
N ASP A 13 -2.87 -14.55 9.16
CA ASP A 13 -2.40 -15.12 7.89
C ASP A 13 -3.12 -14.54 6.66
N ASN A 14 -4.37 -14.11 6.84
CA ASN A 14 -5.24 -13.63 5.78
C ASN A 14 -5.49 -12.10 5.87
N HIS A 15 -4.42 -11.32 6.15
CA HIS A 15 -4.55 -9.87 6.18
C HIS A 15 -4.39 -9.30 4.78
N GLN A 16 -5.43 -8.60 4.29
CA GLN A 16 -5.50 -8.08 2.94
C GLN A 16 -5.38 -6.55 2.93
N ILE A 17 -4.72 -6.00 1.92
CA ILE A 17 -4.77 -4.56 1.68
C ILE A 17 -6.15 -4.16 1.16
N ALA A 18 -6.60 -2.95 1.49
CA ALA A 18 -7.90 -2.42 1.03
C ALA A 18 -7.77 -1.58 -0.24
N ALA A 19 -6.56 -1.09 -0.53
CA ALA A 19 -6.23 -0.34 -1.73
C ALA A 19 -4.73 -0.43 -2.06
N CYS A 20 -4.34 -0.09 -3.26
CA CYS A 20 -2.98 0.02 -3.75
C CYS A 20 -2.87 1.28 -4.64
N VAL A 21 -1.74 1.98 -4.71
CA VAL A 21 -0.42 1.63 -4.15
C VAL A 21 -0.18 2.33 -2.80
N CYS A 22 0.99 2.94 -2.55
CA CYS A 22 1.37 3.51 -1.24
C CYS A 22 0.33 4.48 -0.66
N THR A 23 0.07 5.63 -1.29
CA THR A 23 -0.86 6.64 -0.78
C THR A 23 -2.28 6.10 -0.58
N PRO A 24 -2.93 5.45 -1.56
CA PRO A 24 -4.24 4.83 -1.35
C PRO A 24 -4.26 3.87 -0.17
N SER A 25 -3.30 2.95 -0.09
CA SER A 25 -3.21 1.98 1.00
C SER A 25 -2.99 2.63 2.36
N ARG A 26 -2.03 3.57 2.46
CA ARG A 26 -1.75 4.29 3.70
C ARG A 26 -2.97 5.06 4.20
N SER A 27 -3.75 5.66 3.29
CA SER A 27 -4.99 6.34 3.66
C SER A 27 -5.99 5.39 4.35
N THR A 28 -6.08 4.14 3.89
CA THR A 28 -6.99 3.15 4.51
C THR A 28 -6.50 2.71 5.89
N ILE A 29 -5.18 2.52 6.07
CA ILE A 29 -4.57 2.13 7.34
C ILE A 29 -4.79 3.21 8.41
N TYR A 30 -4.49 4.48 8.07
CA TYR A 30 -4.51 5.58 9.05
C TYR A 30 -5.89 6.16 9.33
N THR A 31 -6.92 5.82 8.52
CA THR A 31 -8.28 6.33 8.73
C THR A 31 -9.32 5.27 9.03
N GLY A 32 -9.05 3.99 8.73
CA GLY A 32 -10.03 2.91 8.78
C GLY A 32 -11.15 3.06 7.74
N GLN A 33 -10.88 3.78 6.62
CA GLN A 33 -11.85 4.08 5.57
C GLN A 33 -11.31 3.66 4.19
N HIS A 34 -12.21 3.31 3.28
CA HIS A 34 -11.85 3.05 1.88
C HIS A 34 -11.52 4.34 1.11
N ILE A 35 -10.80 4.19 -0.01
CA ILE A 35 -10.32 5.31 -0.86
C ILE A 35 -11.45 6.19 -1.40
N GLN A 36 -12.67 5.67 -1.55
CA GLN A 36 -13.85 6.44 -1.94
C GLN A 36 -14.15 7.55 -0.93
N HIS A 37 -13.87 7.34 0.35
CA HIS A 37 -14.06 8.32 1.42
C HIS A 37 -12.83 9.20 1.63
N THR A 38 -11.62 8.62 1.56
CA THR A 38 -10.38 9.39 1.75
C THR A 38 -10.00 10.22 0.53
N ARG A 39 -10.55 9.91 -0.66
CA ARG A 39 -10.25 10.53 -1.96
C ARG A 39 -8.77 10.37 -2.38
N MET A 40 -8.08 9.40 -1.77
CA MET A 40 -6.68 9.09 -2.07
C MET A 40 -6.65 7.93 -3.07
N PHE A 41 -6.74 8.23 -4.36
CA PHE A 41 -6.82 7.24 -5.44
C PHE A 41 -5.49 7.03 -6.18
N ASP A 42 -4.56 7.99 -6.08
CA ASP A 42 -3.23 7.95 -6.70
C ASP A 42 -2.17 8.39 -5.67
N ASN A 43 -0.90 8.33 -6.02
CA ASN A 43 0.17 8.76 -5.12
C ASN A 43 0.22 10.30 -5.00
N CYS A 44 0.42 10.81 -3.79
CA CYS A 44 0.87 12.18 -3.60
C CYS A 44 2.17 12.44 -4.37
N GLY A 45 2.38 13.67 -4.83
CA GLY A 45 3.49 14.05 -5.73
C GLY A 45 3.12 13.96 -7.21
N ILE A 46 1.94 13.42 -7.54
CA ILE A 46 1.42 13.36 -8.91
C ILE A 46 0.45 14.54 -9.11
N PRO A 47 0.51 15.25 -10.26
CA PRO A 47 -0.20 16.52 -10.46
C PRO A 47 -1.72 16.47 -10.29
N TRP A 48 -2.35 15.31 -10.44
CA TRP A 48 -3.80 15.16 -10.28
C TRP A 48 -4.24 14.62 -8.91
N GLN A 49 -3.29 14.26 -8.02
CA GLN A 49 -3.62 13.81 -6.67
C GLN A 49 -3.43 14.95 -5.66
N ALA A 50 -4.53 15.38 -5.07
CA ALA A 50 -4.51 16.35 -3.98
C ALA A 50 -4.05 15.70 -2.66
N ASP A 51 -3.69 16.52 -1.68
CA ASP A 51 -3.47 16.09 -0.30
C ASP A 51 -4.72 15.43 0.28
N MET A 52 -4.55 14.49 1.20
CA MET A 52 -5.66 14.02 2.02
C MET A 52 -6.24 15.21 2.81
N SER A 53 -7.57 15.36 2.79
CA SER A 53 -8.20 16.43 3.57
C SER A 53 -7.89 16.29 5.06
N THR A 54 -7.54 17.39 5.71
CA THR A 54 -7.33 17.44 7.16
C THR A 54 -8.63 17.32 7.97
N ASP A 55 -9.79 17.40 7.31
CA ASP A 55 -11.09 17.11 7.92
C ASP A 55 -11.32 15.60 8.13
N ILE A 56 -10.53 14.75 7.42
CA ILE A 56 -10.59 13.31 7.60
C ILE A 56 -9.78 12.94 8.83
N ARG A 57 -10.47 12.38 9.81
CA ARG A 57 -9.84 11.97 11.06
C ARG A 57 -8.95 10.75 10.86
N THR A 58 -7.73 10.86 11.32
CA THR A 58 -6.75 9.77 11.34
C THR A 58 -6.70 9.09 12.70
N ILE A 59 -6.00 7.97 12.79
CA ILE A 59 -5.70 7.32 14.08
C ILE A 59 -4.95 8.28 15.04
N GLY A 60 -4.15 9.23 14.55
CA GLY A 60 -3.52 10.25 15.37
C GLY A 60 -4.55 11.07 16.16
N HIS A 61 -5.59 11.59 15.49
CA HIS A 61 -6.70 12.31 16.16
C HIS A 61 -7.43 11.39 17.15
N MET A 62 -7.70 10.15 16.74
CA MET A 62 -8.45 9.19 17.54
C MET A 62 -7.68 8.77 18.80
N MET A 63 -6.37 8.56 18.71
CA MET A 63 -5.52 8.26 19.86
C MET A 63 -5.41 9.44 20.82
N LYS A 64 -5.39 10.68 20.32
CA LYS A 64 -5.43 11.88 21.17
C LYS A 64 -6.73 11.96 21.95
N ASP A 65 -7.87 11.71 21.31
CA ASP A 65 -9.17 11.67 21.99
C ASP A 65 -9.27 10.51 23.00
N ALA A 66 -8.53 9.42 22.76
CA ALA A 66 -8.36 8.31 23.71
C ALA A 66 -7.38 8.64 24.85
N GLY A 67 -6.81 9.84 24.88
CA GLY A 67 -5.91 10.30 25.93
C GLY A 67 -4.42 10.08 25.66
N TYR A 68 -4.02 9.55 24.53
CA TYR A 68 -2.63 9.26 24.18
C TYR A 68 -1.90 10.48 23.61
N HIS A 69 -0.60 10.54 23.81
CA HIS A 69 0.30 11.38 23.01
C HIS A 69 0.63 10.64 21.70
N ALA A 70 0.33 11.24 20.55
CA ALA A 70 0.48 10.59 19.26
C ALA A 70 1.72 11.12 18.52
N THR A 71 2.66 10.24 18.16
CA THR A 71 3.89 10.58 17.44
C THR A 71 4.02 9.79 16.15
N TYR A 72 4.59 10.43 15.12
CA TYR A 72 4.84 9.84 13.82
C TYR A 72 6.30 9.97 13.41
N LEU A 73 6.91 8.87 12.94
CA LEU A 73 8.28 8.85 12.42
C LEU A 73 8.34 8.21 11.02
N GLY A 74 9.10 8.83 10.14
CA GLY A 74 9.38 8.33 8.80
C GLY A 74 8.37 8.75 7.75
N LYS A 75 8.16 7.92 6.72
CA LYS A 75 7.36 8.22 5.52
C LYS A 75 5.87 8.44 5.84
N TRP A 76 5.32 9.59 5.43
CA TRP A 76 3.88 9.89 5.54
C TRP A 76 3.10 9.55 4.26
N HIS A 77 3.41 10.18 3.17
CA HIS A 77 2.88 9.98 1.82
C HIS A 77 1.35 10.20 1.66
N LEU A 78 0.77 11.11 2.43
CA LEU A 78 -0.63 11.53 2.32
C LEU A 78 -0.79 13.06 2.15
N SER A 79 0.34 13.77 1.97
CA SER A 79 0.37 15.21 1.70
C SER A 79 1.57 15.57 0.83
N ASN A 80 1.34 16.42 -0.18
CA ASN A 80 2.38 16.93 -1.05
C ASN A 80 3.36 17.89 -0.34
N LYS A 81 3.01 18.37 0.86
CA LYS A 81 3.85 19.27 1.67
C LYS A 81 5.13 18.62 2.20
N PHE A 82 5.23 17.29 2.14
CA PHE A 82 6.44 16.54 2.49
C PHE A 82 7.35 16.26 1.30
N HIS A 83 6.91 16.61 0.08
CA HIS A 83 7.65 16.38 -1.15
C HIS A 83 8.58 17.57 -1.40
N HIS A 84 9.73 17.58 -0.76
CA HIS A 84 10.73 18.62 -0.98
C HIS A 84 11.97 18.02 -1.63
N ASN A 85 12.53 18.76 -2.59
CA ASN A 85 13.88 18.53 -3.12
C ASN A 85 14.95 19.02 -2.14
N HIS A 86 14.64 19.02 -0.83
CA HIS A 86 15.57 19.50 0.19
C HIS A 86 16.66 18.47 0.45
N SER A 87 17.85 19.01 0.71
CA SER A 87 18.91 18.23 1.32
C SER A 87 18.43 17.69 2.68
N PRO A 88 18.81 16.48 3.09
CA PRO A 88 18.51 15.99 4.44
C PRO A 88 19.09 16.87 5.55
N TYR A 89 19.95 17.82 5.20
CA TYR A 89 20.51 18.83 6.11
C TYR A 89 19.68 20.13 6.17
N ASP A 90 18.65 20.26 5.35
CA ASP A 90 17.79 21.45 5.24
C ASP A 90 16.31 21.05 5.33
N VAL A 91 15.98 20.29 6.38
CA VAL A 91 14.62 19.78 6.62
C VAL A 91 13.79 20.86 7.33
N PRO A 92 12.62 21.26 6.80
CA PRO A 92 11.77 22.27 7.42
C PRO A 92 10.97 21.67 8.58
N VAL A 93 11.65 21.37 9.69
CA VAL A 93 11.09 20.61 10.84
C VAL A 93 9.82 21.26 11.40
N ALA A 94 9.79 22.60 11.53
CA ALA A 94 8.62 23.31 12.06
C ALA A 94 7.40 23.17 11.15
N GLU A 95 7.60 23.23 9.82
CA GLU A 95 6.54 23.06 8.83
C GLU A 95 6.00 21.62 8.85
N TYR A 96 6.89 20.61 8.83
CA TYR A 96 6.49 19.21 8.90
C TYR A 96 5.71 18.90 10.18
N ASN A 97 6.16 19.40 11.32
CA ASN A 97 5.41 19.26 12.57
C ASN A 97 4.04 19.94 12.50
N SER A 98 3.93 21.12 11.88
CA SER A 98 2.65 21.81 11.68
C SER A 98 1.70 20.97 10.81
N VAL A 99 2.20 20.42 9.70
CA VAL A 99 1.40 19.55 8.83
C VAL A 99 0.93 18.31 9.59
N MET A 100 1.80 17.62 10.33
CA MET A 100 1.41 16.40 11.06
C MET A 100 0.45 16.69 12.21
N LYS A 101 0.51 17.85 12.86
CA LYS A 101 -0.49 18.27 13.83
C LYS A 101 -1.88 18.39 13.22
N SER A 102 -2.00 18.85 11.96
CA SER A 102 -3.28 18.88 11.24
C SER A 102 -3.83 17.49 10.92
N TYR A 103 -2.98 16.46 10.94
CA TYR A 103 -3.38 15.05 10.84
C TYR A 103 -3.42 14.33 12.20
N GLY A 104 -3.39 15.06 13.31
CA GLY A 104 -3.60 14.53 14.65
C GLY A 104 -2.36 14.00 15.36
N PHE A 105 -1.16 14.17 14.82
CA PHE A 105 0.08 13.76 15.48
C PHE A 105 0.73 14.95 16.19
N ASP A 106 1.11 14.78 17.44
CA ASP A 106 1.71 15.84 18.27
C ASP A 106 3.15 16.13 17.86
N ASP A 107 3.91 15.08 17.54
CA ASP A 107 5.30 15.15 17.11
C ASP A 107 5.49 14.43 15.77
N TYR A 108 6.40 14.97 14.94
CA TYR A 108 6.91 14.30 13.75
C TYR A 108 8.43 14.33 13.73
N VAL A 109 9.03 13.18 13.45
CA VAL A 109 10.48 13.08 13.23
C VAL A 109 10.74 12.36 11.91
N GLY A 110 11.30 13.06 10.95
CA GLY A 110 11.60 12.53 9.63
C GLY A 110 12.19 13.59 8.71
N VAL A 111 12.61 13.15 7.53
CA VAL A 111 13.21 13.99 6.47
C VAL A 111 12.22 14.28 5.34
N GLY A 112 10.94 14.09 5.59
CA GLY A 112 9.89 14.20 4.57
C GLY A 112 9.66 12.87 3.83
N ASP A 113 8.90 12.94 2.75
CA ASP A 113 8.61 11.78 1.91
C ASP A 113 9.70 11.58 0.86
N LEU A 114 10.28 10.38 0.89
CA LEU A 114 11.44 10.00 0.07
C LEU A 114 10.99 9.35 -1.25
N ILE A 115 9.94 9.90 -1.84
CA ILE A 115 9.33 9.37 -3.06
C ILE A 115 10.23 9.68 -4.25
N GLY A 116 10.43 8.67 -5.09
CA GLY A 116 11.29 8.80 -6.27
C GLY A 116 12.79 8.84 -5.96
N LEU A 117 13.19 8.72 -4.69
CA LEU A 117 14.59 8.57 -4.33
C LEU A 117 15.05 7.13 -4.51
N VAL A 118 15.99 6.95 -5.42
CA VAL A 118 16.73 5.70 -5.56
C VAL A 118 17.47 5.41 -4.25
N ARG A 119 17.28 4.25 -3.68
CA ARG A 119 17.86 3.85 -2.38
C ARG A 119 17.37 4.69 -1.18
N GLY A 120 16.12 5.14 -1.20
CA GLY A 120 15.54 5.92 -0.10
C GLY A 120 15.52 5.14 1.21
N GLY A 121 15.15 3.85 1.19
CA GLY A 121 15.17 2.98 2.35
C GLY A 121 16.58 2.71 2.86
N TYR A 122 17.50 2.31 1.98
CA TYR A 122 18.91 2.11 2.34
C TYR A 122 19.53 3.32 3.04
N THR A 123 19.23 4.52 2.55
CA THR A 123 19.83 5.74 3.09
C THR A 123 19.18 6.20 4.40
N TYR A 124 17.85 6.07 4.53
CA TYR A 124 17.12 6.78 5.58
C TYR A 124 16.43 5.89 6.63
N ASP A 125 16.23 4.59 6.39
CA ASP A 125 15.61 3.71 7.38
C ASP A 125 16.45 3.61 8.66
N GLY A 126 17.78 3.63 8.53
CA GLY A 126 18.70 3.70 9.66
C GLY A 126 18.55 4.98 10.48
N MET A 127 18.26 6.13 9.85
CA MET A 127 17.98 7.40 10.54
C MET A 127 16.64 7.34 11.26
N THR A 128 15.60 6.82 10.61
CA THR A 128 14.27 6.64 11.21
C THR A 128 14.34 5.73 12.44
N ALA A 129 15.06 4.62 12.36
CA ALA A 129 15.26 3.72 13.49
C ALA A 129 16.06 4.38 14.62
N ALA A 130 17.12 5.14 14.31
CA ALA A 130 17.90 5.87 15.31
C ALA A 130 17.05 6.94 16.02
N SER A 131 16.25 7.68 15.26
CA SER A 131 15.31 8.68 15.79
C SER A 131 14.25 8.02 16.67
N THR A 132 13.75 6.83 16.28
CA THR A 132 12.82 6.04 17.10
C THR A 132 13.45 5.66 18.45
N VAL A 133 14.67 5.15 18.44
CA VAL A 133 15.40 4.80 19.68
C VAL A 133 15.64 6.04 20.55
N SER A 134 16.02 7.17 19.95
CA SER A 134 16.18 8.44 20.67
C SER A 134 14.87 8.90 21.32
N TRP A 135 13.76 8.81 20.58
CA TRP A 135 12.44 9.15 21.08
C TRP A 135 12.02 8.25 22.27
N LEU A 136 12.25 6.94 22.16
CA LEU A 136 11.98 6.00 23.25
C LEU A 136 12.78 6.32 24.53
N ARG A 137 14.04 6.73 24.37
CA ARG A 137 14.95 7.07 25.50
C ARG A 137 14.64 8.41 26.18
N SER A 138 13.98 9.32 25.48
CA SER A 138 13.74 10.68 26.01
C SER A 138 12.26 11.00 26.17
N ARG A 139 11.52 10.99 25.05
CA ARG A 139 10.13 11.43 25.06
C ARG A 139 9.19 10.42 25.74
N ALA A 140 9.40 9.12 25.50
CA ALA A 140 8.61 8.08 26.16
C ALA A 140 8.81 8.10 27.68
N GLU A 141 10.07 8.29 28.16
CA GLU A 141 10.39 8.42 29.57
C GLU A 141 9.70 9.66 30.20
N GLN A 142 9.75 10.81 29.51
CA GLN A 142 9.04 12.01 29.95
C GLN A 142 7.54 11.78 30.09
N LEU A 143 6.92 11.16 29.06
CA LEU A 143 5.48 10.88 29.04
C LEU A 143 5.08 9.88 30.15
N ASP A 144 5.93 8.90 30.44
CA ASP A 144 5.71 7.96 31.55
C ASP A 144 5.72 8.70 32.89
N GLY A 145 6.66 9.61 33.10
CA GLY A 145 6.69 10.49 34.28
C GLY A 145 5.47 11.40 34.40
N GLU A 146 4.84 11.77 33.29
CA GLU A 146 3.60 12.53 33.21
C GLU A 146 2.34 11.63 33.32
N HIS A 147 2.48 10.32 33.44
CA HIS A 147 1.41 9.31 33.36
C HIS A 147 0.59 9.42 32.07
N LYS A 148 1.24 9.79 30.97
CA LYS A 148 0.64 9.99 29.66
C LYS A 148 0.95 8.80 28.76
N PRO A 149 -0.04 7.97 28.36
CA PRO A 149 0.20 6.90 27.41
C PRO A 149 0.55 7.48 26.05
N TRP A 150 1.31 6.72 25.25
CA TRP A 150 1.76 7.15 23.94
C TRP A 150 1.40 6.15 22.83
N PHE A 151 1.21 6.69 21.65
CA PHE A 151 1.08 6.00 20.38
C PHE A 151 2.21 6.43 19.45
N LEU A 152 2.96 5.47 18.94
CA LEU A 152 4.12 5.72 18.10
C LEU A 152 3.98 4.97 16.78
N ALA A 153 3.83 5.69 15.67
CA ALA A 153 3.84 5.14 14.32
C ALA A 153 5.25 5.28 13.71
N VAL A 154 5.90 4.15 13.42
CA VAL A 154 7.23 4.12 12.79
C VAL A 154 7.10 3.56 11.38
N ASN A 155 7.52 4.32 10.38
CA ASN A 155 7.32 4.03 8.98
C ASN A 155 8.64 3.95 8.21
N LEU A 156 9.17 2.74 8.11
CA LEU A 156 10.35 2.44 7.31
C LEU A 156 9.97 2.38 5.83
N VAL A 157 10.94 2.62 4.95
CA VAL A 157 10.74 2.70 3.49
C VAL A 157 10.92 1.33 2.84
N ASN A 158 11.98 0.59 3.19
CA ASN A 158 12.28 -0.67 2.54
C ASN A 158 11.28 -1.80 2.88
N PRO A 159 10.97 -2.62 1.84
CA PRO A 159 11.71 -2.93 0.60
C PRO A 159 11.39 -2.08 -0.63
N HIS A 160 10.87 -0.88 -0.50
CA HIS A 160 10.48 0.02 -1.60
C HIS A 160 11.60 0.27 -2.64
N ASP A 161 12.87 0.27 -2.22
CA ASP A 161 14.02 0.52 -3.10
C ASP A 161 14.12 -0.47 -4.25
N ALA A 162 13.48 -1.65 -4.13
CA ALA A 162 13.47 -2.68 -5.17
C ALA A 162 12.90 -2.16 -6.50
N MET A 163 11.89 -1.26 -6.48
CA MET A 163 11.31 -0.69 -7.70
C MET A 163 12.31 0.15 -8.52
N PHE A 164 13.41 0.62 -7.90
CA PHE A 164 14.44 1.43 -8.56
C PHE A 164 15.69 0.62 -8.91
N LEU A 165 15.63 -0.71 -8.83
CA LEU A 165 16.79 -1.52 -9.14
C LEU A 165 17.11 -1.49 -10.64
N ASN A 166 18.37 -1.22 -10.97
CA ASN A 166 18.90 -1.48 -12.29
C ASN A 166 19.38 -2.94 -12.36
N THR A 167 18.69 -3.77 -13.12
CA THR A 167 19.00 -5.19 -13.28
C THR A 167 19.96 -5.47 -14.46
N ASP A 168 20.40 -4.46 -15.22
CA ASP A 168 21.32 -4.66 -16.33
C ASP A 168 22.63 -5.33 -15.90
N PRO A 169 23.25 -6.19 -16.71
CA PRO A 169 24.57 -6.73 -16.41
C PRO A 169 25.62 -5.60 -16.35
N PRO A 170 26.78 -5.84 -15.74
CA PRO A 170 27.88 -4.87 -15.75
C PRO A 170 28.17 -4.37 -17.17
N GLY A 171 28.19 -3.04 -17.35
CA GLY A 171 28.37 -2.40 -18.64
C GLY A 171 27.10 -2.28 -19.51
N GLY A 172 26.01 -2.94 -19.14
CA GLY A 172 24.72 -2.79 -19.83
C GLY A 172 24.01 -1.49 -19.46
N ASN A 173 23.17 -1.00 -20.39
CA ASN A 173 22.35 0.20 -20.20
C ASN A 173 20.97 0.07 -20.89
N GLN A 174 20.44 -1.14 -21.00
CA GLN A 174 19.18 -1.38 -21.70
C GLN A 174 17.99 -0.75 -20.96
N GLN A 175 17.97 -0.88 -19.63
CA GLN A 175 16.90 -0.34 -18.78
C GLN A 175 16.76 1.18 -18.91
N ASN A 176 17.82 1.90 -19.28
CA ASN A 176 17.85 3.37 -19.39
C ASN A 176 17.76 3.90 -20.82
N VAL A 177 17.61 3.05 -21.84
CA VAL A 177 17.61 3.48 -23.25
C VAL A 177 16.52 4.54 -23.52
N LYS A 178 15.33 4.35 -22.94
CA LYS A 178 14.19 5.29 -23.09
C LYS A 178 14.26 6.48 -22.12
N ARG A 179 15.33 6.63 -21.35
CA ARG A 179 15.49 7.72 -20.37
C ARG A 179 14.30 7.80 -19.41
N PRO A 180 14.13 6.86 -18.49
CA PRO A 180 13.00 6.83 -17.56
C PRO A 180 12.88 8.16 -16.79
N MET A 181 11.67 8.44 -16.30
CA MET A 181 11.37 9.67 -15.55
C MET A 181 12.12 9.72 -14.22
N LEU A 182 12.13 8.58 -13.52
CA LEU A 182 12.80 8.40 -12.23
C LEU A 182 14.16 7.73 -12.45
N GLY A 183 15.09 8.00 -11.56
CA GLY A 183 16.38 7.32 -11.59
C GLY A 183 16.27 5.84 -11.22
N ASN A 184 17.28 5.08 -11.62
CA ASN A 184 17.49 3.73 -11.10
C ASN A 184 18.98 3.52 -10.79
N ALA A 185 19.29 2.53 -9.96
CA ALA A 185 20.66 2.21 -9.60
C ALA A 185 20.82 0.70 -9.31
N ARG A 186 22.05 0.23 -9.40
CA ARG A 186 22.42 -1.11 -8.92
C ARG A 186 22.28 -1.18 -7.40
N ALA A 187 22.29 -2.39 -6.86
CA ALA A 187 22.35 -2.60 -5.41
C ALA A 187 23.49 -1.79 -4.75
N PRO A 188 23.32 -1.33 -3.50
CA PRO A 188 24.40 -0.71 -2.75
C PRO A 188 25.63 -1.63 -2.64
N ARG A 189 26.82 -1.03 -2.52
CA ARG A 189 28.06 -1.76 -2.23
C ARG A 189 28.21 -1.99 -0.72
N ASP A 190 27.27 -2.75 -0.17
CA ASP A 190 27.24 -3.10 1.24
C ASP A 190 27.01 -4.61 1.33
N ALA A 191 27.79 -5.29 2.17
CA ALA A 191 27.77 -6.75 2.31
C ALA A 191 26.39 -7.34 2.63
N ILE A 192 25.49 -6.54 3.22
CA ILE A 192 24.12 -6.98 3.46
C ILE A 192 23.35 -7.22 2.16
N TYR A 193 23.77 -6.59 1.05
CA TYR A 193 23.16 -6.72 -0.27
C TYR A 193 23.82 -7.75 -1.17
N ASP A 194 24.89 -8.41 -0.72
CA ASP A 194 25.62 -9.43 -1.49
C ASP A 194 24.99 -10.83 -1.39
N ALA A 195 23.96 -11.01 -0.56
CA ALA A 195 23.35 -12.32 -0.38
C ALA A 195 22.55 -12.75 -1.62
N HIS A 196 22.80 -14.01 -2.04
CA HIS A 196 21.98 -14.72 -3.02
C HIS A 196 21.06 -15.71 -2.31
N TRP A 197 19.79 -15.69 -2.66
CA TRP A 197 18.77 -16.48 -1.99
C TRP A 197 18.39 -17.70 -2.83
N ASN A 198 18.48 -18.89 -2.26
CA ASN A 198 18.03 -20.12 -2.92
C ASN A 198 16.49 -20.26 -2.81
N VAL A 199 15.77 -19.29 -3.39
CA VAL A 199 14.31 -19.29 -3.48
C VAL A 199 13.95 -19.32 -4.97
N PRO A 200 13.12 -20.28 -5.42
CA PRO A 200 12.70 -20.34 -6.82
C PRO A 200 11.90 -19.08 -7.19
N LEU A 201 11.93 -18.72 -8.47
CA LEU A 201 10.99 -17.73 -9.00
C LEU A 201 9.55 -18.28 -8.94
N ALA A 202 8.58 -17.38 -8.86
CA ALA A 202 7.17 -17.77 -8.89
C ALA A 202 6.86 -18.61 -10.16
N PRO A 203 6.03 -19.64 -10.09
CA PRO A 203 5.66 -20.45 -11.26
C PRO A 203 5.08 -19.60 -12.40
N THR A 204 4.49 -18.46 -12.08
CA THR A 204 3.86 -17.51 -13.02
C THR A 204 4.84 -16.51 -13.64
N HIS A 205 6.14 -16.55 -13.33
CA HIS A 205 7.13 -15.55 -13.79
C HIS A 205 7.26 -15.44 -15.33
N GLY A 206 6.86 -16.46 -16.07
CA GLY A 206 6.87 -16.50 -17.53
C GLY A 206 5.52 -16.21 -18.20
N GLN A 207 4.45 -15.89 -17.43
CA GLN A 207 3.11 -15.73 -17.96
C GLN A 207 3.01 -14.56 -18.95
N PRO A 208 2.56 -14.80 -20.21
CA PRO A 208 2.43 -13.74 -21.22
C PRO A 208 1.36 -12.71 -20.85
N TYR A 209 1.54 -11.44 -21.24
CA TYR A 209 0.53 -10.39 -20.99
C TYR A 209 -0.74 -10.57 -21.83
N ASP A 210 -0.65 -11.25 -22.96
CA ASP A 210 -1.75 -11.60 -23.86
C ASP A 210 -2.32 -13.01 -23.58
N ALA A 211 -1.98 -13.62 -22.45
CA ALA A 211 -2.58 -14.89 -22.04
C ALA A 211 -4.11 -14.76 -21.96
N PRO A 212 -4.86 -15.78 -22.40
CA PRO A 212 -6.32 -15.75 -22.37
C PRO A 212 -6.85 -15.40 -20.98
N GLY A 213 -7.78 -14.44 -20.90
CA GLY A 213 -8.42 -14.00 -19.66
C GLY A 213 -7.56 -13.14 -18.74
N ARG A 214 -6.35 -12.79 -19.17
CA ARG A 214 -5.52 -11.84 -18.45
C ARG A 214 -5.97 -10.41 -18.78
N PRO A 215 -6.26 -9.54 -17.77
CA PRO A 215 -6.64 -8.16 -18.04
C PRO A 215 -5.54 -7.38 -18.77
N ALA A 216 -5.92 -6.61 -19.78
CA ALA A 216 -5.00 -5.78 -20.56
C ALA A 216 -4.24 -4.75 -19.69
N ALA A 217 -4.82 -4.35 -18.55
CA ALA A 217 -4.21 -3.46 -17.58
C ALA A 217 -2.82 -3.90 -17.12
N HIS A 218 -2.54 -5.21 -17.07
CA HIS A 218 -1.25 -5.74 -16.64
C HIS A 218 -0.11 -5.42 -17.65
N GLY A 219 -0.41 -5.48 -18.95
CA GLY A 219 0.53 -5.09 -20.00
C GLY A 219 0.75 -3.57 -20.02
N VAL A 220 -0.33 -2.80 -19.84
CA VAL A 220 -0.27 -1.34 -19.72
C VAL A 220 0.58 -0.91 -18.53
N TYR A 221 0.39 -1.56 -17.38
CA TYR A 221 1.22 -1.33 -16.19
C TYR A 221 2.70 -1.56 -16.46
N ASN A 222 3.06 -2.71 -17.04
CA ASN A 222 4.47 -2.98 -17.35
C ASN A 222 5.07 -1.93 -18.30
N SER A 223 4.30 -1.45 -19.28
CA SER A 223 4.73 -0.39 -20.18
C SER A 223 4.88 0.95 -19.45
N ALA A 224 3.98 1.27 -18.53
CA ALA A 224 4.05 2.48 -17.72
C ALA A 224 5.25 2.47 -16.74
N GLU A 225 5.56 1.31 -16.13
CA GLU A 225 6.78 1.12 -15.34
C GLU A 225 8.03 1.39 -16.20
N GLY A 226 8.04 0.97 -17.45
CA GLY A 226 9.12 1.29 -18.39
C GLY A 226 9.32 2.79 -18.61
N VAL A 227 8.23 3.57 -18.60
CA VAL A 227 8.30 5.05 -18.68
C VAL A 227 8.85 5.64 -17.39
N LEU A 228 8.51 5.08 -16.24
CA LEU A 228 8.86 5.63 -14.92
C LEU A 228 10.27 5.25 -14.49
N VAL A 229 10.61 3.96 -14.50
CA VAL A 229 11.85 3.44 -13.90
C VAL A 229 12.75 2.71 -14.91
N GLY A 230 12.29 2.56 -16.15
CA GLY A 230 13.02 1.92 -17.25
C GLY A 230 12.53 0.51 -17.57
N ASP A 231 12.83 0.06 -18.79
CA ASP A 231 12.36 -1.23 -19.30
C ASP A 231 13.10 -2.39 -18.60
N TYR A 232 12.43 -3.08 -17.72
CA TYR A 232 12.94 -4.32 -17.14
C TYR A 232 12.94 -5.44 -18.18
N ALA A 233 14.08 -6.09 -18.36
CA ALA A 233 14.10 -7.38 -19.02
C ALA A 233 13.56 -8.44 -18.04
N LEU A 234 12.31 -8.83 -18.19
CA LEU A 234 11.62 -9.76 -17.29
C LEU A 234 11.88 -11.23 -17.67
N ASP A 235 13.14 -11.55 -17.98
CA ASP A 235 13.62 -12.93 -18.08
C ASP A 235 14.02 -13.49 -16.70
N ALA A 236 14.17 -14.80 -16.60
CA ALA A 236 14.44 -15.47 -15.34
C ALA A 236 15.73 -14.99 -14.65
N THR A 237 16.77 -14.64 -15.42
CA THR A 237 18.04 -14.15 -14.85
C THR A 237 17.86 -12.79 -14.19
N ARG A 238 17.18 -11.86 -14.87
CA ARG A 238 16.93 -10.51 -14.36
C ARG A 238 15.96 -10.52 -13.20
N LEU A 239 14.90 -11.34 -13.29
CA LEU A 239 13.96 -11.52 -12.19
C LEU A 239 14.64 -12.11 -10.95
N LYS A 240 15.65 -12.98 -11.12
CA LYS A 240 16.42 -13.49 -9.99
C LYS A 240 17.27 -12.39 -9.33
N VAL A 241 17.87 -11.50 -10.11
CA VAL A 241 18.59 -10.32 -9.58
C VAL A 241 17.63 -9.41 -8.81
N TYR A 242 16.42 -9.18 -9.32
CA TYR A 242 15.39 -8.40 -8.65
C TYR A 242 14.95 -9.05 -7.32
N GLN A 243 14.69 -10.35 -7.33
CA GLN A 243 14.28 -11.13 -6.17
C GLN A 243 15.34 -11.11 -5.05
N ASP A 244 16.61 -11.33 -5.40
CA ASP A 244 17.70 -11.29 -4.43
C ASP A 244 17.82 -9.90 -3.80
N TYR A 245 17.71 -8.84 -4.59
CA TYR A 245 17.74 -7.48 -4.09
C TYR A 245 16.54 -7.17 -3.20
N TYR A 246 15.33 -7.57 -3.59
CA TYR A 246 14.12 -7.41 -2.76
C TYR A 246 14.28 -8.05 -1.39
N PHE A 247 14.78 -9.28 -1.33
CA PHE A 247 15.01 -9.97 -0.05
C PHE A 247 16.13 -9.31 0.76
N ASN A 248 17.14 -8.76 0.12
CA ASN A 248 18.20 -8.01 0.79
C ASN A 248 17.67 -6.69 1.36
N CYS A 249 16.79 -5.97 0.66
CA CYS A 249 16.08 -4.80 1.21
C CYS A 249 15.25 -5.16 2.45
N ILE A 250 14.56 -6.31 2.44
CA ILE A 250 13.83 -6.82 3.61
C ILE A 250 14.79 -7.13 4.75
N ARG A 251 15.93 -7.78 4.46
CA ARG A 251 16.94 -8.13 5.45
C ARG A 251 17.54 -6.88 6.10
N ASP A 252 17.85 -5.86 5.31
CA ASP A 252 18.36 -4.59 5.82
C ASP A 252 17.33 -3.88 6.71
N CYS A 253 16.12 -3.71 6.23
CA CYS A 253 15.00 -3.16 7.03
C CYS A 253 14.79 -3.94 8.35
N ASP A 254 14.96 -5.27 8.33
CA ASP A 254 14.77 -6.11 9.52
C ASP A 254 15.82 -5.82 10.60
N THR A 255 17.04 -5.39 10.24
CA THR A 255 18.06 -4.95 11.22
C THR A 255 17.58 -3.73 12.00
N HIS A 256 16.88 -2.82 11.34
CA HIS A 256 16.31 -1.63 11.96
C HIS A 256 15.13 -1.97 12.87
N VAL A 257 14.28 -2.93 12.48
CA VAL A 257 13.22 -3.46 13.35
C VAL A 257 13.82 -4.10 14.62
N VAL A 258 14.88 -4.92 14.49
CA VAL A 258 15.59 -5.51 15.63
C VAL A 258 16.06 -4.41 16.59
N ARG A 259 16.73 -3.38 16.07
CA ARG A 259 17.26 -2.27 16.86
C ARG A 259 16.17 -1.56 17.69
N ILE A 260 14.99 -1.36 17.11
CA ILE A 260 13.85 -0.73 17.81
C ILE A 260 13.32 -1.66 18.91
N LEU A 261 13.15 -2.95 18.62
CA LEU A 261 12.67 -3.94 19.58
C LEU A 261 13.65 -4.17 20.73
N ASP A 262 14.96 -4.10 20.45
CA ASP A 262 15.98 -4.18 21.50
C ASP A 262 15.93 -2.97 22.41
N ALA A 263 15.79 -1.76 21.86
CA ALA A 263 15.61 -0.54 22.65
C ALA A 263 14.38 -0.59 23.57
N LEU A 264 13.24 -1.08 23.08
CA LEU A 264 12.04 -1.29 23.90
C LEU A 264 12.34 -2.21 25.10
N ARG A 265 13.09 -3.31 24.86
CA ARG A 265 13.44 -4.28 25.91
C ARG A 265 14.46 -3.72 26.89
N GLU A 266 15.52 -3.08 26.39
CA GLU A 266 16.58 -2.46 27.23
C GLU A 266 16.03 -1.39 28.16
N LEU A 267 15.00 -0.66 27.72
CA LEU A 267 14.33 0.37 28.51
C LEU A 267 13.21 -0.19 29.41
N GLY A 268 12.95 -1.50 29.38
CA GLY A 268 11.86 -2.13 30.14
C GLY A 268 10.46 -1.77 29.67
N LEU A 269 10.32 -1.11 28.51
CA LEU A 269 9.04 -0.67 27.94
C LEU A 269 8.26 -1.82 27.30
N ASP A 270 8.92 -2.90 26.92
CA ASP A 270 8.33 -4.03 26.20
C ASP A 270 7.24 -4.78 26.99
N GLN A 271 7.26 -4.67 28.32
CA GLN A 271 6.25 -5.27 29.20
C GLN A 271 4.92 -4.52 29.20
N ASN A 272 4.90 -3.26 28.78
CA ASN A 272 3.71 -2.40 28.72
C ASN A 272 3.49 -1.78 27.33
N THR A 273 4.10 -2.35 26.29
CA THR A 273 3.96 -1.87 24.91
C THR A 273 3.38 -2.96 24.02
N ILE A 274 2.28 -2.63 23.34
CA ILE A 274 1.74 -3.45 22.26
C ILE A 274 2.46 -3.06 20.97
N VAL A 275 2.98 -4.05 20.25
CA VAL A 275 3.65 -3.83 18.97
C VAL A 275 2.80 -4.40 17.84
N VAL A 276 2.43 -3.56 16.89
CA VAL A 276 1.71 -3.95 15.66
C VAL A 276 2.65 -3.75 14.47
N MET A 277 2.84 -4.77 13.66
CA MET A 277 3.65 -4.72 12.44
C MET A 277 2.80 -5.11 11.25
N SER A 278 2.86 -4.29 10.21
CA SER A 278 2.24 -4.57 8.92
C SER A 278 3.07 -3.98 7.78
N SER A 279 2.58 -4.08 6.55
CA SER A 279 3.10 -3.41 5.35
C SER A 279 1.94 -2.72 4.64
N ASP A 280 2.21 -1.62 3.91
CA ASP A 280 1.18 -0.91 3.16
C ASP A 280 0.74 -1.68 1.89
N HIS A 281 1.60 -2.48 1.27
CA HIS A 281 1.30 -3.41 0.18
C HIS A 281 2.46 -4.40 0.03
N GLY A 282 2.28 -5.41 -0.84
CA GLY A 282 3.34 -6.30 -1.27
C GLY A 282 4.03 -5.83 -2.54
N ASP A 283 4.77 -6.75 -3.16
CA ASP A 283 5.45 -6.61 -4.45
C ASP A 283 5.34 -7.93 -5.21
N HIS A 284 5.19 -7.88 -6.53
CA HIS A 284 5.05 -9.10 -7.35
C HIS A 284 6.32 -9.95 -7.41
N VAL A 285 7.47 -9.34 -7.29
CA VAL A 285 8.80 -10.01 -7.29
C VAL A 285 8.93 -11.02 -8.43
N GLY A 286 8.42 -10.66 -9.61
CA GLY A 286 8.43 -11.51 -10.80
C GLY A 286 7.21 -12.41 -10.98
N ALA A 287 6.35 -12.58 -9.97
CA ALA A 287 5.09 -13.30 -10.15
C ALA A 287 4.25 -12.64 -11.24
N HIS A 288 3.58 -13.46 -12.04
CA HIS A 288 2.79 -13.03 -13.21
C HIS A 288 3.59 -12.17 -14.21
N LYS A 289 4.93 -12.36 -14.25
CA LYS A 289 5.84 -11.55 -15.05
C LYS A 289 5.74 -10.05 -14.73
N LEU A 290 5.50 -9.71 -13.47
CA LEU A 290 5.39 -8.34 -12.96
C LEU A 290 6.42 -8.09 -11.86
N VAL A 291 6.84 -6.84 -11.73
CA VAL A 291 7.62 -6.33 -10.60
C VAL A 291 6.90 -5.13 -10.00
N GLY A 292 7.22 -4.78 -8.75
CA GLY A 292 6.53 -3.67 -8.09
C GLY A 292 5.07 -3.97 -7.75
N LYS A 293 4.21 -2.97 -7.86
CA LYS A 293 2.79 -2.95 -7.45
C LYS A 293 1.98 -2.05 -8.36
N GLY A 294 0.77 -2.48 -8.73
CA GLY A 294 -0.04 -1.76 -9.71
C GLY A 294 -1.48 -2.27 -9.84
N PRO A 295 -2.10 -2.17 -11.04
CA PRO A 295 -3.48 -2.55 -11.30
C PRO A 295 -3.66 -4.06 -11.33
N THR A 296 -3.46 -4.71 -10.20
CA THR A 296 -3.66 -6.15 -10.02
C THR A 296 -4.33 -6.42 -8.69
N ALA A 297 -4.90 -7.61 -8.53
CA ALA A 297 -5.43 -8.06 -7.25
C ALA A 297 -4.73 -9.34 -6.74
N TYR A 298 -3.59 -9.73 -7.30
CA TYR A 298 -2.87 -10.96 -6.95
C TYR A 298 -2.38 -10.95 -5.49
N ARG A 299 -2.24 -12.16 -4.93
CA ARG A 299 -1.88 -12.33 -3.52
C ARG A 299 -0.54 -11.73 -3.15
N GLU A 300 0.44 -11.70 -4.05
CA GLU A 300 1.77 -11.16 -3.79
C GLU A 300 1.73 -9.67 -3.46
N GLN A 301 0.79 -8.94 -4.03
CA GLN A 301 0.53 -7.54 -3.71
C GLN A 301 -0.45 -7.39 -2.54
N ASN A 302 -1.50 -8.21 -2.49
CA ASN A 302 -2.67 -7.94 -1.64
C ASN A 302 -2.62 -8.62 -0.27
N ASN A 303 -1.92 -9.76 -0.11
CA ASN A 303 -1.78 -10.43 1.18
C ASN A 303 -0.49 -9.97 1.87
N VAL A 304 -0.61 -9.12 2.87
CA VAL A 304 0.51 -8.54 3.61
C VAL A 304 0.58 -9.07 5.03
N PRO A 305 1.76 -9.01 5.69
CA PRO A 305 1.86 -9.44 7.08
C PRO A 305 1.03 -8.53 8.00
N LEU A 306 0.40 -9.13 9.01
CA LEU A 306 -0.08 -8.45 10.21
C LEU A 306 0.32 -9.29 11.42
N VAL A 307 1.12 -8.71 12.31
CA VAL A 307 1.53 -9.33 13.57
C VAL A 307 1.22 -8.39 14.71
N ILE A 308 0.54 -8.88 15.74
CA ILE A 308 0.23 -8.15 16.97
C ILE A 308 0.92 -8.86 18.14
N ARG A 309 1.95 -8.23 18.72
CA ARG A 309 2.53 -8.65 19.99
C ARG A 309 1.85 -7.87 21.11
N HIS A 310 1.21 -8.57 21.99
CA HIS A 310 0.54 -7.99 23.16
C HIS A 310 1.09 -8.63 24.45
N PRO A 311 1.54 -7.86 25.45
CA PRO A 311 2.18 -8.43 26.66
C PRO A 311 1.31 -9.42 27.43
N ALA A 312 -0.02 -9.26 27.39
CA ALA A 312 -0.94 -10.13 28.12
C ALA A 312 -1.30 -11.44 27.40
N TYR A 313 -0.87 -11.63 26.14
CA TYR A 313 -1.22 -12.83 25.37
C TYR A 313 0.03 -13.60 24.94
N PRO A 314 0.00 -14.93 25.01
CA PRO A 314 1.13 -15.76 24.55
C PRO A 314 1.33 -15.62 23.05
N GLY A 315 2.58 -15.46 22.62
CA GLY A 315 2.97 -15.38 21.22
C GLY A 315 3.07 -16.75 20.51
N GLY A 316 3.55 -16.72 19.26
CA GLY A 316 3.76 -17.89 18.43
C GLY A 316 2.48 -18.50 17.86
N LYS A 317 1.35 -17.80 17.95
CA LYS A 317 0.04 -18.24 17.50
C LYS A 317 -0.33 -17.64 16.14
N ARG A 318 -1.29 -18.29 15.47
CA ARG A 318 -1.79 -17.87 14.17
C ARG A 318 -3.31 -17.69 14.22
N CYS A 319 -3.81 -16.69 13.51
CA CYS A 319 -5.23 -16.42 13.32
C CYS A 319 -5.55 -16.50 11.82
N GLN A 320 -6.54 -17.34 11.48
CA GLN A 320 -6.98 -17.54 10.09
C GLN A 320 -8.09 -16.60 9.67
N ALA A 321 -8.60 -15.77 10.59
CA ALA A 321 -9.65 -14.81 10.28
C ALA A 321 -9.21 -13.86 9.16
N LEU A 322 -10.10 -13.63 8.20
CA LEU A 322 -9.92 -12.69 7.10
C LEU A 322 -10.02 -11.27 7.61
N THR A 323 -8.94 -10.51 7.47
CA THR A 323 -8.80 -9.14 7.95
C THR A 323 -8.36 -8.19 6.83
N SER A 324 -8.55 -6.90 7.04
CA SER A 324 -8.25 -5.87 6.04
C SER A 324 -7.54 -4.67 6.66
N HIS A 325 -6.86 -3.87 5.87
CA HIS A 325 -6.22 -2.63 6.31
C HIS A 325 -7.17 -1.67 7.03
N ILE A 326 -8.45 -1.62 6.64
CA ILE A 326 -9.42 -0.76 7.34
C ILE A 326 -9.66 -1.21 8.79
N ASP A 327 -9.26 -2.43 9.17
CA ASP A 327 -9.38 -2.95 10.53
C ASP A 327 -8.26 -2.45 11.47
N VAL A 328 -7.16 -1.93 10.92
CA VAL A 328 -5.99 -1.51 11.72
C VAL A 328 -6.36 -0.40 12.70
N THR A 329 -6.97 0.67 12.21
CA THR A 329 -7.40 1.81 13.06
C THR A 329 -8.37 1.41 14.17
N PRO A 330 -9.51 0.71 13.93
CA PRO A 330 -10.40 0.29 15.02
C PRO A 330 -9.77 -0.75 15.95
N THR A 331 -8.82 -1.55 15.46
CA THR A 331 -8.06 -2.49 16.31
C THR A 331 -7.15 -1.75 17.28
N LEU A 332 -6.41 -0.74 16.80
CA LEU A 332 -5.55 0.09 17.65
C LEU A 332 -6.38 0.78 18.75
N LEU A 333 -7.57 1.29 18.43
CA LEU A 333 -8.50 1.82 19.43
C LEU A 333 -8.98 0.73 20.41
N GLY A 334 -9.30 -0.46 19.90
CA GLY A 334 -9.69 -1.59 20.75
C GLY A 334 -8.63 -2.06 21.73
N LEU A 335 -7.36 -1.85 21.38
CA LEU A 335 -6.20 -2.19 22.21
C LEU A 335 -5.91 -1.15 23.31
N THR A 336 -6.59 0.02 23.32
CA THR A 336 -6.43 1.04 24.38
C THR A 336 -7.06 0.65 25.71
N GLY A 337 -7.90 -0.38 25.74
CA GLY A 337 -8.66 -0.78 26.90
C GLY A 337 -9.92 0.04 27.17
N LEU A 338 -10.25 0.99 26.29
CA LEU A 338 -11.52 1.73 26.33
C LEU A 338 -12.71 0.78 26.06
N ASP A 339 -13.86 1.11 26.64
CA ASP A 339 -15.09 0.37 26.37
C ASP A 339 -15.63 0.62 24.93
N ALA A 340 -16.52 -0.24 24.49
CA ALA A 340 -17.05 -0.21 23.13
C ALA A 340 -17.79 1.11 22.80
N ALA A 341 -18.44 1.74 23.78
CA ALA A 341 -19.17 3.00 23.59
C ALA A 341 -18.20 4.16 23.39
N ALA A 342 -17.11 4.22 24.18
CA ALA A 342 -16.06 5.22 24.03
C ALA A 342 -15.34 5.04 22.68
N ILE A 343 -14.98 3.81 22.30
CA ILE A 343 -14.39 3.51 21.00
C ILE A 343 -15.29 3.95 19.86
N ALA A 344 -16.57 3.59 19.88
CA ALA A 344 -17.53 3.99 18.84
C ALA A 344 -17.69 5.52 18.73
N LYS A 345 -17.69 6.22 19.87
CA LYS A 345 -17.73 7.69 19.90
C LYS A 345 -16.49 8.32 19.27
N ILE A 346 -15.30 7.79 19.58
CA ILE A 346 -14.02 8.29 19.05
C ILE A 346 -13.89 7.98 17.56
N ALA A 347 -14.16 6.75 17.14
CA ALA A 347 -14.08 6.31 15.75
C ALA A 347 -15.10 7.04 14.86
N GLY A 348 -16.31 7.25 15.38
CA GLY A 348 -17.42 7.81 14.60
C GLY A 348 -17.93 6.83 13.53
N SER A 349 -18.93 7.28 12.76
CA SER A 349 -19.57 6.46 11.72
C SER A 349 -18.73 6.29 10.45
N ALA A 350 -17.64 7.04 10.30
CA ALA A 350 -16.78 7.00 9.11
C ALA A 350 -15.84 5.79 9.08
N VAL A 351 -15.43 5.29 10.26
CA VAL A 351 -14.59 4.08 10.36
C VAL A 351 -15.45 2.85 10.09
N ARG A 352 -15.06 2.08 9.09
CA ARG A 352 -15.83 0.92 8.58
C ARG A 352 -15.18 -0.44 8.90
N GLY A 353 -13.95 -0.43 9.38
CA GLY A 353 -13.23 -1.63 9.76
C GLY A 353 -13.71 -2.25 11.07
N ASN A 354 -13.24 -3.45 11.35
CA ASN A 354 -13.57 -4.22 12.54
C ASN A 354 -12.43 -4.16 13.57
N ASN A 355 -12.77 -4.19 14.85
CA ASN A 355 -11.80 -4.31 15.93
C ASN A 355 -11.37 -5.78 16.10
N LEU A 356 -10.10 -6.08 15.84
CA LEU A 356 -9.51 -7.41 15.93
C LEU A 356 -9.01 -7.77 17.34
N ALA A 357 -8.99 -6.82 18.29
CA ALA A 357 -8.47 -7.05 19.64
C ALA A 357 -9.13 -8.26 20.36
N PRO A 358 -10.44 -8.52 20.23
CA PRO A 358 -11.08 -9.70 20.82
C PRO A 358 -10.50 -11.03 20.34
N LEU A 359 -9.99 -11.09 19.09
CA LEU A 359 -9.44 -12.33 18.52
C LEU A 359 -8.13 -12.76 19.18
N LEU A 360 -7.43 -11.86 19.86
CA LEU A 360 -6.13 -12.15 20.48
C LEU A 360 -6.19 -13.15 21.63
N ARG A 361 -7.37 -13.36 22.23
CA ARG A 361 -7.53 -14.32 23.33
C ARG A 361 -7.36 -15.76 22.87
N GLU A 362 -8.03 -16.14 21.78
CA GLU A 362 -8.06 -17.50 21.24
C GLU A 362 -7.90 -17.48 19.71
N PRO A 363 -6.76 -16.95 19.18
CA PRO A 363 -6.62 -16.63 17.76
C PRO A 363 -6.80 -17.83 16.84
N GLU A 364 -6.44 -19.04 17.30
CA GLU A 364 -6.49 -20.28 16.51
C GLU A 364 -7.91 -20.87 16.40
N ARG A 365 -8.88 -20.35 17.18
CA ARG A 365 -10.27 -20.83 17.16
C ARG A 365 -11.18 -20.11 16.18
N HIS A 366 -10.70 -19.05 15.56
CA HIS A 366 -11.51 -18.24 14.66
C HIS A 366 -11.48 -18.80 13.23
N ALA A 367 -12.68 -19.03 12.68
CA ALA A 367 -12.84 -19.38 11.28
C ALA A 367 -12.43 -18.20 10.36
N PRO A 368 -12.12 -18.47 9.08
CA PRO A 368 -11.76 -17.41 8.13
C PRO A 368 -12.79 -16.27 8.05
N ASP A 369 -14.07 -16.57 8.15
CA ASP A 369 -15.18 -15.61 8.06
C ASP A 369 -15.58 -14.95 9.40
N ALA A 370 -14.84 -15.18 10.48
CA ALA A 370 -15.17 -14.68 11.82
C ALA A 370 -15.25 -13.16 11.92
N VAL A 371 -14.57 -12.43 11.05
CA VAL A 371 -14.57 -10.96 11.02
C VAL A 371 -15.40 -10.43 9.86
N ARG A 372 -15.26 -11.03 8.68
CA ARG A 372 -15.94 -10.61 7.44
C ARG A 372 -16.11 -11.77 6.48
N SER A 373 -17.13 -11.71 5.63
CA SER A 373 -17.37 -12.72 4.60
C SER A 373 -16.45 -12.59 3.39
N ALA A 374 -15.89 -11.39 3.16
CA ALA A 374 -14.88 -11.12 2.13
C ALA A 374 -14.12 -9.83 2.43
N ALA A 375 -12.84 -9.77 2.07
CA ALA A 375 -12.02 -8.56 2.12
C ALA A 375 -12.13 -7.80 0.79
N LEU A 376 -12.55 -6.55 0.85
CA LEU A 376 -12.73 -5.67 -0.30
C LEU A 376 -11.41 -4.98 -0.65
N PHE A 377 -11.04 -5.01 -1.93
CA PHE A 377 -9.91 -4.28 -2.49
C PHE A 377 -10.39 -3.32 -3.61
N ASN A 378 -9.87 -2.09 -3.57
CA ASN A 378 -10.19 -1.03 -4.50
C ASN A 378 -8.91 -0.47 -5.14
N TYR A 379 -8.93 -0.32 -6.47
CA TYR A 379 -7.86 0.32 -7.21
C TYR A 379 -8.42 1.32 -8.21
N ALA A 380 -7.86 2.54 -8.26
CA ALA A 380 -8.39 3.62 -9.08
C ALA A 380 -7.30 4.60 -9.57
N MET A 381 -6.03 4.15 -9.69
CA MET A 381 -4.95 5.04 -10.12
C MET A 381 -5.02 5.40 -11.60
N LEU A 382 -4.72 6.65 -11.90
CA LEU A 382 -4.52 7.13 -13.26
C LEU A 382 -3.08 6.96 -13.76
N LEU A 383 -2.09 6.92 -12.86
CA LEU A 383 -0.66 6.81 -13.23
C LEU A 383 -0.37 5.60 -14.13
N PHE A 384 -1.00 4.46 -13.84
CA PHE A 384 -0.83 3.22 -14.59
C PHE A 384 -2.01 2.89 -15.52
N TYR A 385 -2.88 3.87 -15.76
CA TYR A 385 -4.11 3.65 -16.51
C TYR A 385 -3.90 3.56 -18.03
N ASP A 386 -2.97 4.39 -18.54
CA ASP A 386 -2.64 4.49 -19.96
C ASP A 386 -1.15 4.85 -20.12
N SER A 387 -0.37 3.91 -20.60
CA SER A 387 1.08 4.08 -20.72
C SER A 387 1.48 5.04 -21.86
N GLU A 388 0.67 5.18 -22.90
CA GLU A 388 0.93 6.11 -24.01
C GLU A 388 0.67 7.54 -23.55
N TRP A 389 -0.45 7.76 -22.87
CA TRP A 389 -0.75 9.04 -22.23
C TRP A 389 0.34 9.41 -21.22
N LEU A 390 0.74 8.49 -20.34
CA LEU A 390 1.81 8.73 -19.37
C LEU A 390 3.13 9.12 -20.06
N ALA A 391 3.50 8.44 -21.13
CA ALA A 391 4.73 8.77 -21.87
C ALA A 391 4.71 10.19 -22.45
N GLN A 392 3.54 10.65 -22.91
CA GLN A 392 3.35 12.02 -23.41
C GLN A 392 3.45 13.04 -22.27
N GLU A 393 2.77 12.79 -21.13
CA GLU A 393 2.83 13.66 -19.95
C GLU A 393 4.26 13.77 -19.41
N VAL A 394 4.98 12.68 -19.30
CA VAL A 394 6.39 12.66 -18.87
C VAL A 394 7.26 13.44 -19.87
N GLY A 395 6.98 13.35 -21.17
CA GLY A 395 7.64 14.16 -22.21
C GLY A 395 7.48 15.66 -21.94
N VAL A 396 6.27 16.10 -21.69
CA VAL A 396 5.95 17.51 -21.37
C VAL A 396 6.60 17.95 -20.06
N LEU A 397 6.55 17.13 -19.01
CA LEU A 397 7.17 17.43 -17.71
C LEU A 397 8.70 17.52 -17.76
N ARG A 398 9.35 16.88 -18.75
CA ARG A 398 10.81 17.00 -18.97
C ARG A 398 11.20 18.32 -19.60
N ASP A 399 10.32 18.94 -20.37
CA ASP A 399 10.54 20.24 -20.98
C ASP A 399 10.41 21.37 -19.92
N ARG A 400 11.13 21.24 -18.81
CA ARG A 400 11.05 22.09 -17.59
C ARG A 400 11.34 23.59 -17.81
N GLY A 401 11.62 24.02 -19.01
CA GLY A 401 11.77 25.43 -19.37
C GLY A 401 10.47 26.14 -19.75
N LEU A 402 9.34 25.44 -19.75
CA LEU A 402 8.05 26.03 -20.12
C LEU A 402 7.44 26.81 -18.95
N PRO A 403 6.82 27.96 -19.21
CA PRO A 403 6.00 28.66 -18.23
C PRO A 403 4.89 27.72 -17.70
N PRO A 404 4.48 27.84 -16.40
CA PRO A 404 3.45 27.00 -15.81
C PRO A 404 2.15 26.91 -16.62
N ASP A 405 1.71 28.04 -17.19
CA ASP A 405 0.50 28.10 -18.03
C ASP A 405 0.63 27.33 -19.36
N GLU A 406 1.84 27.33 -19.93
CA GLU A 406 2.11 26.55 -21.14
C GLU A 406 2.19 25.06 -20.84
N LEU A 407 2.83 24.70 -19.74
CA LEU A 407 2.86 23.33 -19.23
C LEU A 407 1.43 22.81 -19.00
N GLN A 408 0.61 23.59 -18.29
CA GLN A 408 -0.79 23.24 -18.01
C GLN A 408 -1.61 23.09 -19.31
N ARG A 409 -1.41 23.97 -20.30
CA ARG A 409 -2.09 23.87 -21.59
C ARG A 409 -1.70 22.62 -22.38
N ARG A 410 -0.41 22.24 -22.38
CA ARG A 410 0.07 21.04 -23.08
C ARG A 410 -0.44 19.78 -22.44
N VAL A 411 -0.34 19.68 -21.13
CA VAL A 411 -0.87 18.56 -20.37
C VAL A 411 -2.38 18.40 -20.58
N ALA A 412 -3.13 19.49 -20.60
CA ALA A 412 -4.58 19.47 -20.87
C ALA A 412 -4.98 19.04 -22.30
N GLN A 413 -4.04 19.00 -23.25
CA GLN A 413 -4.31 18.55 -24.62
C GLN A 413 -4.46 17.03 -24.73
N TYR A 414 -3.76 16.28 -23.87
CA TYR A 414 -3.75 14.83 -23.89
C TYR A 414 -4.64 14.30 -22.78
N GLN A 415 -5.44 13.31 -23.10
CA GLN A 415 -6.30 12.64 -22.15
C GLN A 415 -6.07 11.14 -22.24
N PRO A 416 -6.21 10.41 -21.12
CA PRO A 416 -6.14 8.95 -21.13
C PRO A 416 -7.20 8.38 -22.08
N ASP A 417 -6.90 7.26 -22.69
CA ASP A 417 -7.92 6.49 -23.40
C ASP A 417 -8.84 5.79 -22.40
N TYR A 418 -10.00 6.38 -22.15
CA TYR A 418 -10.99 5.84 -21.20
C TYR A 418 -11.62 4.52 -21.63
N ARG A 419 -11.27 3.95 -22.79
CA ARG A 419 -11.66 2.59 -23.16
C ARG A 419 -10.85 1.54 -22.42
N HIS A 420 -9.69 1.90 -21.86
CA HIS A 420 -8.92 1.00 -21.01
C HIS A 420 -9.69 0.62 -19.75
N ARG A 421 -9.54 -0.64 -19.32
CA ARG A 421 -10.16 -1.18 -18.10
C ARG A 421 -9.09 -1.30 -17.02
N GLY A 422 -8.69 -0.16 -16.44
CA GLY A 422 -7.60 -0.04 -15.47
C GLY A 422 -8.05 0.15 -14.01
N MET A 423 -9.38 0.30 -13.77
CA MET A 423 -9.95 0.41 -12.43
C MET A 423 -10.37 -0.96 -11.92
N ILE A 424 -10.17 -1.24 -10.62
CA ILE A 424 -10.46 -2.57 -10.06
C ILE A 424 -11.38 -2.46 -8.85
N ARG A 425 -12.33 -3.38 -8.77
CA ARG A 425 -13.01 -3.80 -7.54
C ARG A 425 -12.83 -5.30 -7.40
N SER A 426 -12.32 -5.74 -6.26
CA SER A 426 -12.02 -7.13 -6.01
C SER A 426 -12.44 -7.55 -4.60
N VAL A 427 -12.80 -8.82 -4.43
CA VAL A 427 -13.00 -9.45 -3.12
C VAL A 427 -12.23 -10.76 -3.02
N TYR A 428 -11.74 -11.04 -1.83
CA TYR A 428 -11.20 -12.32 -1.42
C TYR A 428 -11.99 -12.84 -0.23
N ASP A 429 -12.54 -14.05 -0.31
CA ASP A 429 -13.41 -14.61 0.73
C ASP A 429 -12.77 -15.70 1.60
N GLY A 430 -11.44 -15.82 1.50
CA GLY A 430 -10.69 -16.87 2.19
C GLY A 430 -10.38 -18.09 1.30
N ARG A 431 -11.10 -18.25 0.20
CA ARG A 431 -10.85 -19.25 -0.83
C ARG A 431 -10.79 -18.67 -2.22
N TYR A 432 -11.82 -17.94 -2.64
CA TYR A 432 -11.94 -17.40 -3.98
C TYR A 432 -11.54 -15.94 -4.02
N ARG A 433 -10.74 -15.56 -5.03
CA ARG A 433 -10.49 -14.17 -5.38
C ARG A 433 -11.21 -13.84 -6.67
N PHE A 434 -12.07 -12.84 -6.60
CA PHE A 434 -12.85 -12.36 -7.73
C PHE A 434 -12.55 -10.89 -7.99
N SER A 435 -12.24 -10.54 -9.24
CA SER A 435 -11.85 -9.18 -9.63
C SER A 435 -12.57 -8.74 -10.90
N ARG A 436 -13.06 -7.51 -10.89
CA ARG A 436 -13.59 -6.81 -12.06
C ARG A 436 -12.69 -5.64 -12.41
N TYR A 437 -12.24 -5.60 -13.66
CA TYR A 437 -11.50 -4.50 -14.23
C TYR A 437 -12.42 -3.73 -15.16
N PHE A 438 -12.59 -2.43 -14.94
CA PHE A 438 -13.55 -1.59 -15.67
C PHE A 438 -12.94 -0.24 -16.06
N SER A 439 -13.60 0.47 -16.97
CA SER A 439 -13.19 1.80 -17.42
C SER A 439 -13.45 2.84 -16.33
N ALA A 440 -12.56 3.83 -16.22
CA ALA A 440 -12.68 4.95 -15.29
C ALA A 440 -13.98 5.77 -15.47
N THR A 441 -14.59 5.72 -16.65
CA THR A 441 -15.84 6.42 -16.99
C THR A 441 -17.04 5.51 -17.07
N ASN A 442 -16.88 4.20 -16.85
CA ASN A 442 -17.96 3.21 -16.97
C ASN A 442 -17.98 2.29 -15.74
N PHE A 443 -18.17 2.89 -14.56
CA PHE A 443 -18.46 2.10 -13.36
C PHE A 443 -19.79 1.38 -13.52
N ASN A 444 -19.85 0.10 -13.17
CA ASN A 444 -21.00 -0.73 -13.36
C ASN A 444 -21.22 -1.69 -12.18
N ARG A 445 -22.47 -2.13 -12.02
CA ARG A 445 -22.88 -3.17 -11.05
C ARG A 445 -23.64 -4.25 -11.82
N PRO A 446 -22.92 -5.18 -12.48
CA PRO A 446 -23.55 -6.21 -13.28
C PRO A 446 -24.34 -7.20 -12.42
N ASP A 447 -25.47 -7.66 -12.94
CA ASP A 447 -26.38 -8.64 -12.31
C ASP A 447 -26.53 -9.94 -13.11
N SER A 448 -25.90 -9.99 -14.28
CA SER A 448 -25.91 -11.14 -15.17
C SER A 448 -24.51 -11.42 -15.73
N LEU A 449 -24.28 -12.64 -16.23
CA LEU A 449 -23.01 -12.97 -16.90
C LEU A 449 -22.77 -12.10 -18.13
N GLU A 450 -23.82 -11.78 -18.88
CA GLU A 450 -23.71 -10.93 -20.06
C GLU A 450 -23.19 -9.55 -19.67
N THR A 451 -23.86 -8.86 -18.75
CA THR A 451 -23.45 -7.51 -18.31
C THR A 451 -22.10 -7.52 -17.60
N LEU A 452 -21.75 -8.61 -16.90
CA LEU A 452 -20.47 -8.79 -16.26
C LEU A 452 -19.33 -8.76 -17.30
N PHE A 453 -19.40 -9.56 -18.35
CA PHE A 453 -18.32 -9.68 -19.34
C PHE A 453 -18.31 -8.55 -20.38
N VAL A 454 -19.46 -7.97 -20.70
CA VAL A 454 -19.52 -6.82 -21.63
C VAL A 454 -18.78 -5.61 -21.06
N ASN A 455 -18.93 -5.36 -19.76
CA ASN A 455 -18.42 -4.15 -19.11
C ASN A 455 -17.08 -4.32 -18.41
N ASN A 456 -16.62 -5.56 -18.18
CA ASN A 456 -15.41 -5.81 -17.37
C ASN A 456 -14.51 -6.88 -18.00
N ASP A 457 -13.20 -6.77 -17.75
CA ASP A 457 -12.33 -7.94 -17.72
C ASP A 457 -12.49 -8.59 -16.35
N VAL A 458 -12.60 -9.92 -16.32
CA VAL A 458 -12.97 -10.65 -15.11
C VAL A 458 -11.91 -11.70 -14.78
N GLU A 459 -11.47 -11.70 -13.53
CA GLU A 459 -10.65 -12.77 -12.98
C GLU A 459 -11.37 -13.45 -11.82
N LEU A 460 -11.29 -14.78 -11.76
CA LEU A 460 -11.75 -15.60 -10.66
C LEU A 460 -10.76 -16.74 -10.44
N PHE A 461 -10.16 -16.79 -9.27
CA PHE A 461 -9.20 -17.83 -8.87
C PHE A 461 -9.65 -18.56 -7.63
N ASP A 462 -9.42 -19.89 -7.56
CA ASP A 462 -9.57 -20.70 -6.38
C ASP A 462 -8.19 -20.86 -5.69
N LEU A 463 -7.88 -20.06 -4.70
CA LEU A 463 -6.57 -20.05 -4.05
C LEU A 463 -6.28 -21.29 -3.21
N HIS A 464 -7.28 -22.13 -2.96
CA HIS A 464 -7.07 -23.42 -2.31
C HIS A 464 -6.45 -24.43 -3.29
N ASP A 465 -6.97 -24.52 -4.50
CA ASP A 465 -6.54 -25.49 -5.52
C ASP A 465 -5.49 -24.88 -6.47
N ASP A 466 -5.47 -23.56 -6.60
CA ASP A 466 -4.53 -22.77 -7.42
C ASP A 466 -3.93 -21.61 -6.60
N PRO A 467 -3.03 -21.88 -5.66
CA PRO A 467 -2.45 -20.85 -4.78
C PRO A 467 -1.57 -19.83 -5.50
N HIS A 468 -1.27 -20.06 -6.76
CA HIS A 468 -0.48 -19.17 -7.62
C HIS A 468 -1.30 -18.40 -8.65
N GLU A 469 -2.63 -18.48 -8.59
CA GLU A 469 -3.55 -17.71 -9.44
C GLU A 469 -3.25 -17.85 -10.95
N GLN A 470 -3.00 -19.10 -11.41
CA GLN A 470 -2.63 -19.43 -12.79
C GLN A 470 -3.86 -19.69 -13.69
N HIS A 471 -4.94 -20.19 -13.11
CA HIS A 471 -6.10 -20.71 -13.82
C HIS A 471 -7.32 -19.84 -13.59
N ASN A 472 -7.54 -18.87 -14.49
CA ASN A 472 -8.71 -17.99 -14.41
C ASN A 472 -10.00 -18.77 -14.73
N LEU A 473 -10.80 -19.05 -13.71
CA LEU A 473 -12.08 -19.77 -13.82
C LEU A 473 -13.13 -18.99 -14.65
N ALA A 474 -12.96 -17.67 -14.81
CA ALA A 474 -13.84 -16.85 -15.64
C ALA A 474 -13.75 -17.18 -17.13
N LEU A 475 -12.71 -17.90 -17.57
CA LEU A 475 -12.60 -18.39 -18.96
C LEU A 475 -13.61 -19.50 -19.31
N ALA A 476 -14.23 -20.13 -18.33
CA ALA A 476 -15.23 -21.17 -18.52
C ALA A 476 -16.59 -20.75 -17.90
N PRO A 477 -17.23 -19.66 -18.39
CA PRO A 477 -18.44 -19.11 -17.77
C PRO A 477 -19.64 -20.07 -17.83
N LYS A 478 -19.67 -21.03 -18.76
CA LYS A 478 -20.71 -22.09 -18.79
C LYS A 478 -20.57 -23.06 -17.62
N ALA A 479 -19.37 -23.34 -17.15
CA ALA A 479 -19.10 -24.23 -16.02
C ALA A 479 -19.14 -23.48 -14.68
N ASN A 480 -18.68 -22.24 -14.64
CA ASN A 480 -18.47 -21.46 -13.42
C ASN A 480 -19.47 -20.30 -13.23
N GLY A 481 -20.56 -20.24 -14.02
CA GLY A 481 -21.47 -19.10 -14.04
C GLY A 481 -22.12 -18.80 -12.70
N GLU A 482 -22.57 -19.82 -11.98
CA GLU A 482 -23.15 -19.65 -10.65
C GLU A 482 -22.13 -19.08 -9.65
N LEU A 483 -20.90 -19.61 -9.65
CA LEU A 483 -19.83 -19.11 -8.80
C LEU A 483 -19.42 -17.67 -9.14
N LEU A 484 -19.33 -17.35 -10.42
CA LEU A 484 -19.06 -15.98 -10.90
C LEU A 484 -20.11 -14.99 -10.41
N LEU A 485 -21.38 -15.31 -10.53
CA LEU A 485 -22.47 -14.46 -10.06
C LEU A 485 -22.50 -14.38 -8.52
N ALA A 486 -22.25 -15.49 -7.82
CA ALA A 486 -22.18 -15.49 -6.35
C ALA A 486 -21.04 -14.59 -5.83
N MET A 487 -19.85 -14.67 -6.45
CA MET A 487 -18.72 -13.81 -6.08
C MET A 487 -18.94 -12.35 -6.47
N ASN A 488 -19.58 -12.10 -7.60
CA ASN A 488 -19.98 -10.74 -8.00
C ASN A 488 -21.02 -10.14 -7.03
N ALA A 489 -21.99 -10.93 -6.56
CA ALA A 489 -22.96 -10.51 -5.55
C ALA A 489 -22.26 -10.22 -4.20
N LYS A 490 -21.30 -11.06 -3.81
CA LYS A 490 -20.47 -10.85 -2.61
C LYS A 490 -19.66 -9.56 -2.70
N LEU A 491 -19.06 -9.26 -3.87
CA LEU A 491 -18.38 -8.00 -4.12
C LEU A 491 -19.34 -6.80 -3.97
N SER A 492 -20.52 -6.87 -4.57
CA SER A 492 -21.53 -5.81 -4.48
C SER A 492 -21.99 -5.58 -3.03
N ALA A 493 -22.23 -6.66 -2.28
CA ALA A 493 -22.61 -6.57 -0.86
C ALA A 493 -21.49 -5.98 0.00
N SER A 494 -20.21 -6.31 -0.27
CA SER A 494 -19.07 -5.70 0.43
C SER A 494 -18.95 -4.21 0.13
N LEU A 495 -19.17 -3.79 -1.11
CA LEU A 495 -19.20 -2.37 -1.51
C LEU A 495 -20.32 -1.63 -0.76
N ASP A 496 -21.53 -2.19 -0.72
CA ASP A 496 -22.67 -1.58 -0.02
C ASP A 496 -22.41 -1.43 1.48
N ALA A 497 -21.82 -2.44 2.10
CA ALA A 497 -21.55 -2.45 3.54
C ALA A 497 -20.39 -1.51 3.96
N GLU A 498 -19.28 -1.53 3.22
CA GLU A 498 -18.05 -0.86 3.63
C GLU A 498 -17.84 0.50 2.96
N VAL A 499 -18.37 0.71 1.75
CA VAL A 499 -18.26 1.96 0.98
C VAL A 499 -19.60 2.71 0.94
N GLY A 500 -20.70 2.00 0.69
CA GLY A 500 -22.02 2.60 0.45
C GLY A 500 -22.22 2.91 -1.03
N ASP A 501 -22.59 4.15 -1.37
CA ASP A 501 -22.84 4.58 -2.77
C ASP A 501 -21.52 4.78 -3.52
N ASP A 502 -20.89 3.67 -3.94
CA ASP A 502 -19.71 3.72 -4.82
C ASP A 502 -20.16 3.93 -6.27
N ARG A 503 -19.86 5.09 -6.81
CA ARG A 503 -20.09 5.46 -8.22
C ARG A 503 -18.79 5.55 -9.01
N ALA A 504 -17.66 5.21 -8.40
CA ALA A 504 -16.30 5.44 -8.91
C ALA A 504 -16.03 6.92 -9.30
N ASP A 505 -16.68 7.85 -8.63
CA ASP A 505 -16.57 9.30 -8.88
C ASP A 505 -15.41 9.97 -8.12
N ILE A 506 -14.50 9.15 -7.57
CA ILE A 506 -13.34 9.65 -6.80
C ILE A 506 -12.29 10.32 -7.69
N LEU A 507 -12.29 10.00 -8.97
CA LEU A 507 -11.30 10.51 -9.91
C LEU A 507 -11.59 11.98 -10.27
N PRO A 508 -10.56 12.81 -10.47
CA PRO A 508 -10.71 14.21 -10.84
C PRO A 508 -11.00 14.33 -12.35
N ILE A 509 -12.05 13.66 -12.82
CA ILE A 509 -12.49 13.72 -14.20
C ILE A 509 -13.72 14.62 -14.29
N ARG A 510 -13.64 15.69 -15.09
CA ARG A 510 -14.77 16.59 -15.41
C ARG A 510 -14.87 16.76 -16.91
N ASP A 511 -16.06 16.63 -17.44
CA ASP A 511 -16.35 16.75 -18.89
C ASP A 511 -15.41 15.87 -19.74
N GLY A 512 -15.17 14.63 -19.29
CA GLY A 512 -14.28 13.68 -19.95
C GLY A 512 -12.79 14.03 -19.89
N ARG A 513 -12.38 14.94 -18.98
CA ARG A 513 -10.99 15.38 -18.86
C ARG A 513 -10.46 15.25 -17.43
N VAL A 514 -9.24 14.76 -17.30
CA VAL A 514 -8.51 14.78 -16.03
C VAL A 514 -8.21 16.23 -15.64
N GLN A 515 -8.49 16.58 -14.40
CA GLN A 515 -8.16 17.88 -13.82
C GLN A 515 -6.81 17.81 -13.13
N PHE A 516 -5.92 18.70 -13.50
CA PHE A 516 -4.58 18.79 -12.92
C PHE A 516 -4.52 19.92 -11.88
N ASN A 517 -3.91 19.66 -10.74
CA ASN A 517 -3.66 20.66 -9.69
C ASN A 517 -2.22 21.20 -9.77
N PHE A 518 -1.88 21.82 -10.88
CA PHE A 518 -0.60 22.54 -10.98
C PHE A 518 -0.69 23.85 -10.17
N GLY A 519 -0.01 23.92 -9.03
CA GLY A 519 0.31 25.20 -8.41
C GLY A 519 -0.72 25.82 -7.47
N ARG A 520 -1.41 25.05 -6.64
CA ARG A 520 -2.03 25.58 -5.41
C ARG A 520 -1.19 25.31 -4.15
N HIS A 521 0.10 25.22 -4.32
CA HIS A 521 1.07 25.11 -3.23
C HIS A 521 1.94 26.36 -3.22
N ALA A 522 1.30 27.53 -2.98
CA ALA A 522 1.97 28.75 -2.54
C ALA A 522 1.69 28.93 -1.05
#